data_bb40baae462693b93ed2415bf9ec534e
#
_entry.id   bb40baae462693b93ed2415bf9ec534e
#
_cell.length_a   1.000
_cell.length_b   1.000
_cell.length_c   1.000
_cell.angle_alpha   90.00
_cell.angle_beta   90.00
_cell.angle_gamma   90.00
#
_symmetry.space_group_name_H-M   'P 1'
#
loop_
_entity.id
_entity.type
_entity.pdbx_description
1 polymer ?
#
loop_
_entity_poly.entity_id
_entity_poly.type
_entity_poly.pdbx_seq_one_letter_code
_entity_poly.pdbx_strand_id
1 'polypeptide(L)'
;MDSVIISPGDYPKNVKNRRIKRLTNEELQIFKSYIDGLQPNARAVFWLLYGSGCRVGEAAHLRASDVTLRGKAVYIDIKDAKWGSDRCIPIIDKQAAEIVWKYRAELEIDNRPLFRISKRTIQGYATQFAQTTGISFHCHLLRHTFAALLTERGVPLTTVQYLLGHKSLGMTAHYAQSALVDMSPFLPEINLKNVEGED
;
A
#
# COMPACT_ATOMS: atom_id res chain seq x y z
N MET A 1 -24.27 31.41 -21.31
CA MET A 1 -23.44 30.28 -20.76
C MET A 1 -24.43 29.36 -20.05
N ASP A 2 -24.89 28.35 -20.78
CA ASP A 2 -25.91 27.45 -20.30
C ASP A 2 -25.31 26.45 -19.32
N SER A 3 -25.70 26.55 -18.04
CA SER A 3 -25.38 25.57 -17.04
C SER A 3 -26.12 24.27 -17.33
N VAL A 4 -25.42 23.25 -17.72
CA VAL A 4 -25.97 21.89 -17.90
C VAL A 4 -26.37 21.37 -16.52
N ILE A 5 -27.66 21.41 -16.22
CA ILE A 5 -28.22 20.76 -15.03
C ILE A 5 -28.39 19.29 -15.37
N ILE A 6 -27.52 18.44 -14.82
CA ILE A 6 -27.64 16.98 -14.92
C ILE A 6 -28.75 16.53 -13.99
N SER A 7 -29.82 15.95 -14.51
CA SER A 7 -30.94 15.42 -13.72
C SER A 7 -30.51 14.19 -12.89
N PRO A 8 -31.13 13.96 -11.71
CA PRO A 8 -30.75 12.84 -10.81
C PRO A 8 -30.90 11.42 -11.39
N GLY A 9 -31.44 11.30 -12.63
CA GLY A 9 -31.61 10.03 -13.34
C GLY A 9 -30.49 9.66 -14.30
N ASP A 10 -29.57 10.58 -14.62
CA ASP A 10 -28.53 10.40 -15.66
C ASP A 10 -27.19 9.85 -15.14
N TYR A 11 -27.11 9.48 -13.87
CA TYR A 11 -25.96 8.78 -13.34
C TYR A 11 -25.97 7.32 -13.82
N PRO A 12 -24.86 6.81 -14.38
CA PRO A 12 -24.79 5.42 -14.81
C PRO A 12 -25.11 4.48 -13.64
N LYS A 13 -26.23 3.77 -13.74
CA LYS A 13 -26.79 2.88 -12.70
C LYS A 13 -25.95 1.65 -12.36
N ASN A 14 -24.67 1.57 -12.78
CA ASN A 14 -23.81 0.40 -12.58
C ASN A 14 -22.35 0.75 -12.23
N VAL A 15 -22.11 1.79 -11.45
CA VAL A 15 -20.85 1.82 -10.68
C VAL A 15 -21.05 0.84 -9.51
N LYS A 16 -20.78 -0.43 -9.73
CA LYS A 16 -20.56 -1.37 -8.63
C LYS A 16 -19.44 -0.76 -7.81
N ASN A 17 -19.80 -0.17 -6.67
CA ASN A 17 -18.87 0.31 -5.65
C ASN A 17 -18.04 -0.90 -5.17
N ARG A 18 -17.06 -1.30 -5.97
CA ARG A 18 -16.05 -2.28 -5.57
C ARG A 18 -15.13 -1.56 -4.59
N ARG A 19 -15.56 -1.53 -3.31
CA ARG A 19 -14.63 -1.16 -2.25
C ARG A 19 -13.38 -1.99 -2.44
N ILE A 20 -12.26 -1.33 -2.67
CA ILE A 20 -10.98 -2.04 -2.76
C ILE A 20 -10.78 -2.71 -1.41
N LYS A 21 -10.73 -4.04 -1.43
CA LYS A 21 -10.49 -4.80 -0.22
C LYS A 21 -9.09 -4.46 0.29
N ARG A 22 -8.99 -4.01 1.52
CA ARG A 22 -7.75 -3.78 2.25
C ARG A 22 -7.84 -4.48 3.60
N LEU A 23 -6.72 -4.66 4.27
CA LEU A 23 -6.73 -5.11 5.66
C LEU A 23 -7.34 -4.02 6.55
N THR A 24 -8.23 -4.41 7.46
CA THR A 24 -8.65 -3.56 8.58
C THR A 24 -7.49 -3.37 9.55
N ASN A 25 -7.64 -2.47 10.53
CA ASN A 25 -6.60 -2.28 11.54
C ASN A 25 -6.38 -3.54 12.38
N GLU A 26 -7.46 -4.24 12.73
CA GLU A 26 -7.44 -5.50 13.48
C GLU A 26 -6.77 -6.62 12.67
N GLU A 27 -7.17 -6.79 11.40
CA GLU A 27 -6.56 -7.77 10.48
C GLU A 27 -5.07 -7.48 10.27
N LEU A 28 -4.70 -6.20 10.23
CA LEU A 28 -3.30 -5.78 10.09
C LEU A 28 -2.47 -6.11 11.32
N GLN A 29 -3.01 -5.98 12.53
CA GLN A 29 -2.32 -6.40 13.76
C GLN A 29 -2.13 -7.93 13.79
N ILE A 30 -3.15 -8.69 13.43
CA ILE A 30 -3.06 -10.16 13.31
C ILE A 30 -1.99 -10.54 12.27
N PHE A 31 -1.98 -9.86 11.12
CA PHE A 31 -0.98 -10.07 10.08
C PHE A 31 0.45 -9.79 10.59
N LYS A 32 0.67 -8.64 11.23
CA LYS A 32 1.99 -8.27 11.79
C LYS A 32 2.47 -9.30 12.80
N SER A 33 1.61 -9.71 13.72
CA SER A 33 1.93 -10.75 14.71
C SER A 33 2.30 -12.08 14.05
N TYR A 34 1.57 -12.49 13.00
CA TYR A 34 1.85 -13.71 12.27
C TYR A 34 3.21 -13.67 11.56
N ILE A 35 3.51 -12.59 10.83
CA ILE A 35 4.75 -12.50 10.07
C ILE A 35 5.98 -12.37 10.98
N ASP A 36 5.84 -11.84 12.18
CA ASP A 36 6.92 -11.76 13.15
C ASP A 36 7.36 -13.14 13.67
N GLY A 37 6.51 -14.15 13.58
CA GLY A 37 6.83 -15.56 13.87
C GLY A 37 7.47 -16.34 12.72
N LEU A 38 7.61 -15.73 11.53
CA LEU A 38 8.18 -16.41 10.37
C LEU A 38 9.73 -16.42 10.41
N GLN A 39 10.32 -17.28 9.56
CA GLN A 39 11.77 -17.28 9.31
C GLN A 39 12.23 -15.88 8.85
N PRO A 40 13.48 -15.46 9.15
CA PRO A 40 13.96 -14.10 8.92
C PRO A 40 13.75 -13.57 7.49
N ASN A 41 13.98 -14.39 6.46
CA ASN A 41 13.77 -14.00 5.06
C ASN A 41 12.28 -13.82 4.71
N ALA A 42 11.41 -14.69 5.19
CA ALA A 42 9.96 -14.58 4.99
C ALA A 42 9.40 -13.39 5.79
N ARG A 43 9.83 -13.19 7.02
CA ARG A 43 9.49 -12.03 7.84
C ARG A 43 9.88 -10.73 7.11
N ALA A 44 11.13 -10.60 6.69
CA ALA A 44 11.64 -9.38 6.07
C ALA A 44 10.92 -9.06 4.75
N VAL A 45 10.62 -10.05 3.90
CA VAL A 45 9.92 -9.79 2.63
C VAL A 45 8.47 -9.34 2.86
N PHE A 46 7.77 -9.88 3.87
CA PHE A 46 6.40 -9.43 4.15
C PHE A 46 6.36 -8.02 4.75
N TRP A 47 7.32 -7.67 5.62
CA TRP A 47 7.49 -6.31 6.09
C TRP A 47 7.82 -5.35 4.94
N LEU A 48 8.66 -5.76 3.98
CA LEU A 48 8.93 -4.99 2.78
C LEU A 48 7.64 -4.75 1.97
N LEU A 49 6.89 -5.81 1.66
CA LEU A 49 5.65 -5.72 0.88
C LEU A 49 4.63 -4.77 1.54
N TYR A 50 4.51 -4.83 2.86
CA TYR A 50 3.64 -3.95 3.63
C TYR A 50 4.13 -2.50 3.61
N GLY A 51 5.41 -2.27 3.88
CA GLY A 51 5.98 -0.93 4.05
C GLY A 51 6.27 -0.18 2.76
N SER A 52 6.33 -0.88 1.60
CA SER A 52 6.66 -0.28 0.31
C SER A 52 5.56 -0.40 -0.74
N GLY A 53 4.62 -1.32 -0.57
CA GLY A 53 3.59 -1.61 -1.57
C GLY A 53 4.13 -2.16 -2.90
N CYS A 54 5.38 -2.60 -2.98
CA CYS A 54 5.94 -3.19 -4.19
C CYS A 54 5.22 -4.49 -4.57
N ARG A 55 5.35 -4.92 -5.82
CA ARG A 55 4.76 -6.19 -6.25
C ARG A 55 5.57 -7.37 -5.70
N VAL A 56 4.89 -8.48 -5.39
CA VAL A 56 5.57 -9.71 -4.90
C VAL A 56 6.64 -10.20 -5.87
N GLY A 57 6.46 -10.02 -7.18
CA GLY A 57 7.48 -10.36 -8.18
C GLY A 57 8.68 -9.42 -8.12
N GLU A 58 8.48 -8.13 -7.85
CA GLU A 58 9.55 -7.16 -7.66
C GLU A 58 10.35 -7.51 -6.41
N ALA A 59 9.68 -7.77 -5.29
CA ALA A 59 10.32 -8.17 -4.04
C ALA A 59 11.16 -9.46 -4.19
N ALA A 60 10.66 -10.45 -4.94
CA ALA A 60 11.38 -11.72 -5.15
C ALA A 60 12.69 -11.57 -5.95
N HIS A 61 12.83 -10.49 -6.74
CA HIS A 61 14.04 -10.22 -7.54
C HIS A 61 14.91 -9.09 -6.99
N LEU A 62 14.48 -8.44 -5.90
CA LEU A 62 15.23 -7.35 -5.26
C LEU A 62 16.57 -7.88 -4.75
N ARG A 63 17.66 -7.11 -4.97
CA ARG A 63 19.01 -7.44 -4.51
C ARG A 63 19.36 -6.61 -3.27
N ALA A 64 20.37 -7.03 -2.54
CA ALA A 64 20.87 -6.27 -1.38
C ALA A 64 21.35 -4.85 -1.76
N SER A 65 21.91 -4.69 -2.97
CA SER A 65 22.33 -3.39 -3.52
C SER A 65 21.18 -2.45 -3.86
N ASP A 66 19.97 -2.95 -4.02
CA ASP A 66 18.78 -2.15 -4.33
C ASP A 66 18.11 -1.57 -3.08
N VAL A 67 18.56 -1.98 -1.88
CA VAL A 67 18.08 -1.43 -0.60
C VAL A 67 19.13 -0.46 -0.07
N THR A 68 18.75 0.81 0.03
CA THR A 68 19.67 1.90 0.40
C THR A 68 19.14 2.69 1.59
N LEU A 69 20.06 3.21 2.41
CA LEU A 69 19.75 4.16 3.47
C LEU A 69 20.13 5.56 2.97
N ARG A 70 19.17 6.49 2.97
CA ARG A 70 19.38 7.88 2.59
C ARG A 70 18.91 8.76 3.77
N GLY A 71 19.88 9.37 4.45
CA GLY A 71 19.60 10.04 5.72
C GLY A 71 19.10 9.03 6.77
N LYS A 72 17.86 9.19 7.23
CA LYS A 72 17.20 8.29 8.20
C LYS A 72 16.12 7.40 7.58
N ALA A 73 16.00 7.38 6.27
CA ALA A 73 14.95 6.64 5.56
C ALA A 73 15.56 5.53 4.69
N VAL A 74 14.89 4.37 4.68
CA VAL A 74 15.23 3.23 3.85
C VAL A 74 14.44 3.29 2.56
N TYR A 75 15.13 3.10 1.45
CA TYR A 75 14.56 3.10 0.10
C TYR A 75 14.85 1.79 -0.60
N ILE A 76 13.96 1.42 -1.52
CA ILE A 76 14.17 0.33 -2.47
C ILE A 76 14.14 0.87 -3.90
N ASP A 77 15.10 0.45 -4.72
CA ASP A 77 15.16 0.78 -6.13
C ASP A 77 14.62 -0.41 -6.94
N ILE A 78 13.44 -0.24 -7.54
CA ILE A 78 12.85 -1.23 -8.44
C ILE A 78 13.41 -0.98 -9.84
N LYS A 79 14.18 -1.94 -10.33
CA LYS A 79 14.83 -1.93 -11.66
C LYS A 79 14.23 -3.02 -12.54
N ASP A 80 14.38 -2.87 -13.85
CA ASP A 80 13.90 -3.82 -14.86
C ASP A 80 12.40 -4.16 -14.67
N ALA A 81 11.63 -3.19 -14.16
CA ALA A 81 10.22 -3.36 -13.93
C ALA A 81 9.49 -3.53 -15.27
N LYS A 82 8.53 -4.46 -15.29
CA LYS A 82 7.68 -4.63 -16.47
C LYS A 82 7.16 -3.28 -16.93
N TRP A 83 7.32 -2.99 -18.21
CA TRP A 83 6.80 -1.78 -18.85
C TRP A 83 7.55 -0.48 -18.50
N GLY A 84 8.83 -0.53 -18.13
CA GLY A 84 9.64 0.66 -17.83
C GLY A 84 9.10 1.47 -16.64
N SER A 85 8.60 0.79 -15.61
CA SER A 85 8.11 1.43 -14.37
C SER A 85 9.16 1.37 -13.26
N ASP A 86 10.44 1.54 -13.63
CA ASP A 86 11.54 1.64 -12.69
C ASP A 86 11.33 2.84 -11.78
N ARG A 87 11.56 2.66 -10.50
CA ARG A 87 11.27 3.68 -9.51
C ARG A 87 11.95 3.42 -8.17
N CYS A 88 12.14 4.49 -7.43
CA CYS A 88 12.62 4.45 -6.06
C CYS A 88 11.43 4.60 -5.10
N ILE A 89 11.31 3.69 -4.14
CA ILE A 89 10.20 3.66 -3.18
C ILE A 89 10.74 3.77 -1.76
N PRO A 90 10.32 4.75 -0.94
CA PRO A 90 10.61 4.77 0.49
C PRO A 90 9.80 3.68 1.21
N ILE A 91 10.38 3.06 2.24
CA ILE A 91 9.65 2.23 3.17
C ILE A 91 9.01 3.16 4.21
N ILE A 92 7.67 3.30 4.17
CA ILE A 92 6.95 4.33 4.94
C ILE A 92 6.56 3.92 6.37
N ASP A 93 6.68 2.64 6.70
CA ASP A 93 6.47 2.12 8.06
C ASP A 93 7.81 1.96 8.76
N LYS A 94 7.94 2.54 9.96
CA LYS A 94 9.20 2.55 10.72
C LYS A 94 9.70 1.14 11.03
N GLN A 95 8.80 0.27 11.52
CA GLN A 95 9.16 -1.11 11.89
C GLN A 95 9.58 -1.92 10.65
N ALA A 96 8.87 -1.72 9.53
CA ALA A 96 9.25 -2.35 8.25
C ALA A 96 10.64 -1.90 7.79
N ALA A 97 10.93 -0.59 7.88
CA ALA A 97 12.23 -0.04 7.51
C ALA A 97 13.36 -0.63 8.36
N GLU A 98 13.18 -0.70 9.67
CA GLU A 98 14.16 -1.26 10.60
C GLU A 98 14.42 -2.75 10.35
N ILE A 99 13.36 -3.55 10.15
CA ILE A 99 13.48 -5.00 9.91
C ILE A 99 14.15 -5.28 8.56
N VAL A 100 13.73 -4.59 7.50
CA VAL A 100 14.30 -4.79 6.17
C VAL A 100 15.75 -4.34 6.12
N TRP A 101 16.06 -3.19 6.73
CA TRP A 101 17.43 -2.70 6.78
C TRP A 101 18.36 -3.63 7.59
N LYS A 102 17.92 -4.07 8.76
CA LYS A 102 18.68 -5.04 9.58
C LYS A 102 18.94 -6.32 8.81
N TYR A 103 17.90 -6.91 8.20
CA TYR A 103 18.04 -8.12 7.39
C TYR A 103 19.03 -7.93 6.24
N ARG A 104 18.98 -6.80 5.53
CA ARG A 104 19.90 -6.46 4.45
C ARG A 104 21.35 -6.29 4.95
N ALA A 105 21.53 -5.66 6.13
CA ALA A 105 22.85 -5.39 6.68
C ALA A 105 23.61 -6.67 7.10
N GLU A 106 22.91 -7.74 7.41
CA GLU A 106 23.46 -9.05 7.77
C GLU A 106 23.91 -9.87 6.54
N LEU A 107 23.64 -9.39 5.32
CA LEU A 107 23.95 -10.09 4.09
C LEU A 107 25.10 -9.42 3.34
N GLU A 108 25.94 -10.26 2.72
CA GLU A 108 26.90 -9.79 1.73
C GLU A 108 26.21 -9.23 0.50
N ILE A 109 26.78 -8.19 -0.10
CA ILE A 109 26.30 -7.61 -1.34
C ILE A 109 26.76 -8.49 -2.50
N ASP A 110 25.84 -9.28 -3.01
CA ASP A 110 26.04 -10.12 -4.18
C ASP A 110 24.91 -9.93 -5.21
N ASN A 111 24.96 -10.69 -6.31
CA ASN A 111 23.96 -10.62 -7.37
C ASN A 111 22.72 -11.48 -7.10
N ARG A 112 22.66 -12.20 -5.97
CA ARG A 112 21.50 -13.05 -5.63
C ARG A 112 20.33 -12.22 -5.13
N PRO A 113 19.10 -12.76 -5.24
CA PRO A 113 17.95 -12.12 -4.64
C PRO A 113 18.10 -11.96 -3.13
N LEU A 114 17.74 -10.79 -2.61
CA LEU A 114 17.89 -10.41 -1.20
C LEU A 114 17.25 -11.45 -0.25
N PHE A 115 16.02 -11.85 -0.52
CA PHE A 115 15.28 -12.74 0.39
C PHE A 115 15.50 -14.22 0.12
N ARG A 116 16.13 -14.59 -1.00
CA ARG A 116 16.42 -15.98 -1.41
C ARG A 116 15.25 -16.93 -1.34
N ILE A 117 14.04 -16.40 -1.58
CA ILE A 117 12.78 -17.15 -1.67
C ILE A 117 12.04 -16.80 -2.95
N SER A 118 11.37 -17.79 -3.53
CA SER A 118 10.63 -17.59 -4.77
C SER A 118 9.32 -16.83 -4.54
N LYS A 119 8.81 -16.17 -5.58
CA LYS A 119 7.45 -15.60 -5.58
C LYS A 119 6.40 -16.63 -5.15
N ARG A 120 6.53 -17.89 -5.60
CA ARG A 120 5.60 -18.98 -5.23
C ARG A 120 5.65 -19.27 -3.73
N THR A 121 6.83 -19.28 -3.14
CA THR A 121 7.00 -19.49 -1.70
C THR A 121 6.37 -18.36 -0.90
N ILE A 122 6.55 -17.10 -1.31
CA ILE A 122 5.91 -15.94 -0.66
C ILE A 122 4.39 -16.07 -0.74
N GLN A 123 3.85 -16.46 -1.91
CA GLN A 123 2.42 -16.69 -2.07
C GLN A 123 1.92 -17.86 -1.22
N GLY A 124 2.73 -18.90 -1.01
CA GLY A 124 2.45 -20.03 -0.12
C GLY A 124 2.24 -19.58 1.34
N TYR A 125 3.12 -18.74 1.86
CA TYR A 125 2.95 -18.13 3.20
C TYR A 125 1.67 -17.31 3.30
N ALA A 126 1.33 -16.54 2.24
CA ALA A 126 0.09 -15.78 2.21
C ALA A 126 -1.15 -16.68 2.27
N THR A 127 -1.13 -17.82 1.55
CA THR A 127 -2.19 -18.83 1.60
C THR A 127 -2.28 -19.45 2.99
N GLN A 128 -1.14 -19.81 3.59
CA GLN A 128 -1.09 -20.37 4.94
C GLN A 128 -1.67 -19.40 5.97
N PHE A 129 -1.32 -18.11 5.90
CA PHE A 129 -1.91 -17.07 6.75
C PHE A 129 -3.43 -17.05 6.62
N ALA A 130 -3.96 -17.04 5.40
CA ALA A 130 -5.40 -17.01 5.16
C ALA A 130 -6.09 -18.26 5.75
N GLN A 131 -5.49 -19.44 5.61
CA GLN A 131 -6.01 -20.69 6.16
C GLN A 131 -6.00 -20.72 7.69
N THR A 132 -4.91 -20.22 8.29
CA THR A 132 -4.74 -20.23 9.75
C THR A 132 -5.64 -19.22 10.46
N THR A 133 -5.86 -18.05 9.85
CA THR A 133 -6.58 -16.95 10.51
C THR A 133 -8.03 -16.79 10.06
N GLY A 134 -8.42 -17.43 8.94
CA GLY A 134 -9.71 -17.20 8.29
C GLY A 134 -9.82 -15.85 7.57
N ILE A 135 -8.78 -15.02 7.61
CA ILE A 135 -8.73 -13.72 6.93
C ILE A 135 -8.51 -13.97 5.43
N SER A 136 -9.39 -13.44 4.59
CA SER A 136 -9.20 -13.51 3.13
C SER A 136 -8.00 -12.68 2.72
N PHE A 137 -6.87 -13.33 2.44
CA PHE A 137 -5.58 -12.69 2.22
C PHE A 137 -4.85 -13.20 0.97
N HIS A 138 -4.17 -12.28 0.31
CA HIS A 138 -3.18 -12.55 -0.75
C HIS A 138 -2.17 -11.40 -0.78
N CYS A 139 -0.94 -11.61 -1.28
CA CYS A 139 0.13 -10.61 -1.24
C CYS A 139 -0.26 -9.25 -1.84
N HIS A 140 -1.11 -9.23 -2.88
CA HIS A 140 -1.54 -7.98 -3.50
C HIS A 140 -2.41 -7.11 -2.59
N LEU A 141 -3.03 -7.72 -1.55
CA LEU A 141 -3.80 -7.00 -0.55
C LEU A 141 -2.92 -6.03 0.28
N LEU A 142 -1.65 -6.39 0.53
CA LEU A 142 -0.69 -5.48 1.19
C LEU A 142 -0.45 -4.22 0.38
N ARG A 143 -0.35 -4.36 -0.94
CA ARG A 143 -0.21 -3.23 -1.84
C ARG A 143 -1.47 -2.35 -1.88
N HIS A 144 -2.66 -2.94 -1.82
CA HIS A 144 -3.91 -2.20 -1.67
C HIS A 144 -3.95 -1.47 -0.32
N THR A 145 -3.53 -2.13 0.75
CA THR A 145 -3.44 -1.53 2.09
C THR A 145 -2.46 -0.36 2.11
N PHE A 146 -1.27 -0.51 1.53
CA PHE A 146 -0.29 0.56 1.38
C PHE A 146 -0.85 1.77 0.63
N ALA A 147 -1.50 1.54 -0.51
CA ALA A 147 -2.10 2.62 -1.31
C ALA A 147 -3.21 3.37 -0.54
N ALA A 148 -4.08 2.62 0.15
CA ALA A 148 -5.15 3.21 0.96
C ALA A 148 -4.58 4.05 2.11
N LEU A 149 -3.59 3.53 2.85
CA LEU A 149 -2.93 4.25 3.94
C LEU A 149 -2.27 5.56 3.48
N LEU A 150 -1.63 5.56 2.30
CA LEU A 150 -1.05 6.79 1.74
C LEU A 150 -2.13 7.81 1.38
N THR A 151 -3.21 7.35 0.75
CA THR A 151 -4.32 8.21 0.33
C THR A 151 -5.03 8.81 1.55
N GLU A 152 -5.25 8.02 2.61
CA GLU A 152 -5.83 8.49 3.88
C GLU A 152 -4.94 9.52 4.60
N ARG A 153 -3.62 9.43 4.42
CA ARG A 153 -2.66 10.43 4.92
C ARG A 153 -2.55 11.68 4.04
N GLY A 154 -3.38 11.81 3.01
CA GLY A 154 -3.40 12.96 2.12
C GLY A 154 -2.27 13.00 1.10
N VAL A 155 -1.55 11.89 0.88
CA VAL A 155 -0.50 11.84 -0.16
C VAL A 155 -1.14 12.00 -1.54
N PRO A 156 -0.64 12.91 -2.41
CA PRO A 156 -1.20 13.13 -3.74
C PRO A 156 -1.29 11.84 -4.55
N LEU A 157 -2.42 11.63 -5.24
CA LEU A 157 -2.65 10.40 -6.03
C LEU A 157 -1.59 10.17 -7.11
N THR A 158 -1.01 11.22 -7.66
CA THR A 158 0.10 11.14 -8.63
C THR A 158 1.36 10.54 -7.98
N THR A 159 1.63 10.90 -6.72
CA THR A 159 2.72 10.31 -5.94
C THR A 159 2.44 8.84 -5.63
N VAL A 160 1.21 8.51 -5.19
CA VAL A 160 0.79 7.12 -4.95
C VAL A 160 0.90 6.31 -6.24
N GLN A 161 0.47 6.87 -7.38
CA GLN A 161 0.61 6.26 -8.70
C GLN A 161 2.07 5.93 -9.03
N TYR A 162 2.97 6.90 -8.84
CA TYR A 162 4.39 6.72 -9.07
C TYR A 162 4.98 5.60 -8.19
N LEU A 163 4.75 5.65 -6.88
CA LEU A 163 5.27 4.66 -5.93
C LEU A 163 4.78 3.24 -6.26
N LEU A 164 3.54 3.12 -6.70
CA LEU A 164 2.97 1.85 -7.13
C LEU A 164 3.42 1.42 -8.53
N GLY A 165 3.97 2.31 -9.35
CA GLY A 165 4.30 2.03 -10.75
C GLY A 165 3.04 1.69 -11.56
N HIS A 166 1.97 2.49 -11.41
CA HIS A 166 0.76 2.42 -12.23
C HIS A 166 0.92 3.27 -13.49
N LYS A 167 0.59 2.73 -14.65
CA LYS A 167 0.69 3.46 -15.94
C LYS A 167 -0.36 4.56 -16.08
N SER A 168 -1.51 4.43 -15.44
CA SER A 168 -2.60 5.39 -15.53
C SER A 168 -3.14 5.78 -14.15
N LEU A 169 -3.60 7.04 -14.04
CA LEU A 169 -4.29 7.54 -12.85
C LEU A 169 -5.56 6.76 -12.52
N GLY A 170 -6.25 6.24 -13.54
CA GLY A 170 -7.46 5.44 -13.34
C GLY A 170 -7.27 4.24 -12.43
N MET A 171 -6.10 3.58 -12.48
CA MET A 171 -5.78 2.47 -11.58
C MET A 171 -5.57 2.93 -10.12
N THR A 172 -5.18 4.18 -9.92
CA THR A 172 -4.93 4.76 -8.59
C THR A 172 -6.17 5.47 -8.04
N ALA A 173 -7.03 6.01 -8.91
CA ALA A 173 -8.26 6.70 -8.53
C ALA A 173 -9.23 5.82 -7.72
N HIS A 174 -9.23 4.51 -7.93
CA HIS A 174 -10.03 3.59 -7.13
C HIS A 174 -9.69 3.64 -5.63
N TYR A 175 -8.46 3.98 -5.26
CA TYR A 175 -8.07 4.14 -3.85
C TYR A 175 -8.66 5.40 -3.23
N ALA A 176 -8.78 6.49 -4.01
CA ALA A 176 -9.41 7.71 -3.54
C ALA A 176 -10.91 7.52 -3.25
N GLN A 177 -11.58 6.69 -4.07
CA GLN A 177 -13.00 6.37 -3.84
C GLN A 177 -13.23 5.45 -2.63
N SER A 178 -12.23 4.65 -2.26
CA SER A 178 -12.32 3.73 -1.13
C SER A 178 -11.76 4.32 0.17
N ALA A 179 -10.96 5.37 0.09
CA ALA A 179 -10.56 6.14 1.25
C ALA A 179 -11.81 6.87 1.76
N LEU A 180 -12.26 6.53 2.95
CA LEU A 180 -13.10 7.42 3.73
C LEU A 180 -12.19 8.60 4.08
N VAL A 181 -12.16 9.59 3.21
CA VAL A 181 -11.49 10.84 3.51
C VAL A 181 -12.26 11.43 4.67
N ASP A 182 -11.64 11.47 5.85
CA ASP A 182 -12.15 12.27 6.94
C ASP A 182 -12.10 13.73 6.46
N MET A 183 -13.24 14.24 6.07
CA MET A 183 -13.40 15.62 5.61
C MET A 183 -13.46 16.62 6.77
N SER A 184 -13.53 16.14 8.02
CA SER A 184 -13.65 16.99 9.20
C SER A 184 -12.61 18.12 9.24
N PRO A 185 -11.31 17.90 8.89
CA PRO A 185 -10.33 18.99 8.86
C PRO A 185 -10.56 20.05 7.78
N PHE A 186 -11.40 19.74 6.78
CA PHE A 186 -11.67 20.61 5.62
C PHE A 186 -13.07 21.22 5.64
N LEU A 187 -13.90 20.84 6.60
CA LEU A 187 -15.24 21.38 6.73
C LEU A 187 -15.20 22.64 7.62
N PRO A 188 -15.86 23.71 7.20
CA PRO A 188 -16.01 24.87 8.08
C PRO A 188 -16.83 24.49 9.30
N GLU A 189 -16.38 24.93 10.48
CA GLU A 189 -17.21 24.84 11.68
C GLU A 189 -18.44 25.73 11.52
N ILE A 190 -19.61 25.11 11.39
CA ILE A 190 -20.88 25.83 11.35
C ILE A 190 -21.34 26.04 12.79
N ASN A 191 -21.43 27.29 13.20
CA ASN A 191 -22.02 27.66 14.48
C ASN A 191 -23.55 27.58 14.33
N LEU A 192 -24.14 26.48 14.76
CA LEU A 192 -25.60 26.24 14.66
C LEU A 192 -26.44 27.27 15.40
N LYS A 193 -25.87 28.02 16.38
CA LYS A 193 -26.58 29.11 17.09
C LYS A 193 -26.96 30.28 16.18
N ASN A 194 -26.32 30.41 15.01
CA ASN A 194 -26.64 31.46 14.04
C ASN A 194 -27.59 31.00 12.94
N VAL A 195 -28.07 29.75 12.98
CA VAL A 195 -28.98 29.17 11.97
C VAL A 195 -30.43 29.02 12.52
N GLU A 196 -30.55 28.93 13.83
CA GLU A 196 -31.87 29.01 14.47
C GLU A 196 -32.19 30.52 14.58
N GLY A 197 -32.95 31.01 13.57
CA GLY A 197 -33.44 32.38 13.56
C GLY A 197 -34.22 32.64 14.82
N GLU A 198 -33.96 33.78 15.44
CA GLU A 198 -34.82 34.35 16.46
C GLU A 198 -36.24 34.46 15.88
N ASP A 199 -37.17 33.68 16.45
CA ASP A 199 -38.62 33.97 16.43
C ASP A 199 -38.96 34.96 17.57
#